data_95c4165089f10b8e42bef8b0ae328f0b
#
_entry.id   95c4165089f10b8e42bef8b0ae328f0b
#
_cell.length_a   1.000
_cell.length_b   1.000
_cell.length_c   1.000
_cell.angle_alpha   90.00
_cell.angle_beta   90.00
_cell.angle_gamma   90.00
#
_symmetry.space_group_name_H-M   'P 1'
#
loop_
_entity.id
_entity.type
_entity.pdbx_description
1 polymer ?
#
loop_
_entity_poly.entity_id
_entity_poly.type
_entity_poly.pdbx_seq_one_letter_code
_entity_poly.pdbx_strand_id
1 'polypeptide(L)'
;MQNIQKKAPLANNHISVDCVVIGFDGEQLKVLLVKRAGEDNGEVYHDMKLPGSLIYMDEDLDEAAQRVLYELTGLKNVNLMQFKAFGSKNRTSNPKDVRWLERAMQSKVERIVTIAYLSMVKIDRTLDKNLDDHQACWIALKDVMTLAFDHNLIIKEAMTYIRQFAEFNPSMLFELLPRKFTAAQLRTLFELVYDKTVDVRNFHKKIAMMEYVVPLEEKQQGVAHRAARYYKFDKKIYNKVRRLSLIHISEPTRHSLIS
;
A
#
# COMPACT_ATOMS: atom_id res chain seq x y z
N MET A 1 3.04 17.43 43.44
CA MET A 1 2.70 16.91 42.12
C MET A 1 3.58 15.69 41.89
N GLN A 2 3.01 14.51 42.02
CA GLN A 2 3.74 13.26 41.79
C GLN A 2 4.01 13.12 40.30
N ASN A 3 5.30 13.04 39.93
CA ASN A 3 5.74 12.65 38.59
C ASN A 3 5.31 11.19 38.36
N ILE A 4 4.19 10.97 37.72
CA ILE A 4 3.80 9.66 37.21
C ILE A 4 4.75 9.42 36.04
N GLN A 5 5.86 8.71 36.28
CA GLN A 5 6.65 8.11 35.20
C GLN A 5 5.69 7.20 34.42
N LYS A 6 5.31 7.61 33.22
CA LYS A 6 4.58 6.75 32.29
C LYS A 6 5.43 5.51 32.05
N LYS A 7 5.00 4.38 32.63
CA LYS A 7 5.62 3.08 32.38
C LYS A 7 5.61 2.82 30.89
N ALA A 8 6.73 2.38 30.32
CA ALA A 8 6.78 2.02 28.91
C ALA A 8 5.66 0.99 28.58
N PRO A 9 4.96 1.16 27.48
CA PRO A 9 3.87 0.23 27.14
C PRO A 9 4.41 -1.18 26.96
N LEU A 10 3.65 -2.16 27.45
CA LEU A 10 4.02 -3.58 27.39
C LEU A 10 3.66 -4.13 26.01
N ALA A 11 4.65 -4.67 25.28
CA ALA A 11 4.42 -5.28 23.99
C ALA A 11 3.82 -6.70 24.10
N ASN A 12 2.98 -7.06 23.13
CA ASN A 12 2.52 -8.43 22.94
C ASN A 12 3.57 -9.22 22.16
N ASN A 13 4.09 -10.31 22.72
CA ASN A 13 5.21 -11.05 22.13
C ASN A 13 4.81 -11.98 20.96
N HIS A 14 3.53 -12.09 20.63
CA HIS A 14 3.02 -13.05 19.65
C HIS A 14 2.33 -12.40 18.44
N ILE A 15 1.95 -11.12 18.57
CA ILE A 15 1.18 -10.41 17.54
C ILE A 15 1.94 -9.15 17.10
N SER A 16 2.07 -9.01 15.78
CA SER A 16 2.62 -7.82 15.15
C SER A 16 1.69 -7.27 14.08
N VAL A 17 1.96 -6.06 13.66
CA VAL A 17 1.38 -5.47 12.45
C VAL A 17 2.51 -5.15 11.47
N ASP A 18 2.25 -5.35 10.17
CA ASP A 18 3.15 -4.96 9.08
C ASP A 18 2.38 -4.12 8.06
N CYS A 19 2.87 -2.93 7.74
CA CYS A 19 2.22 -1.98 6.85
C CYS A 19 2.85 -2.03 5.46
N VAL A 20 2.08 -2.43 4.46
CA VAL A 20 2.45 -2.33 3.04
C VAL A 20 1.90 -1.03 2.50
N VAL A 21 2.77 -0.06 2.28
CA VAL A 21 2.38 1.22 1.66
C VAL A 21 2.88 1.22 0.22
N ILE A 22 1.95 1.16 -0.72
CA ILE A 22 2.23 1.19 -2.16
C ILE A 22 2.02 2.61 -2.66
N GLY A 23 3.00 3.13 -3.38
CA GLY A 23 2.96 4.44 -3.99
C GLY A 23 3.22 4.41 -5.49
N PHE A 24 2.77 5.45 -6.19
CA PHE A 24 3.03 5.66 -7.61
C PHE A 24 3.60 7.06 -7.83
N ASP A 25 4.74 7.16 -8.51
CA ASP A 25 5.42 8.43 -8.79
C ASP A 25 5.10 9.01 -10.19
N GLY A 26 4.24 8.33 -10.94
CA GLY A 26 3.89 8.65 -12.33
C GLY A 26 4.51 7.72 -13.37
N GLU A 27 5.54 6.95 -12.98
CA GLU A 27 6.29 6.04 -13.85
C GLU A 27 6.38 4.62 -13.27
N GLN A 28 6.53 4.48 -11.95
CA GLN A 28 6.78 3.21 -11.27
C GLN A 28 5.91 3.04 -10.03
N LEU A 29 5.52 1.79 -9.77
CA LEU A 29 5.00 1.41 -8.45
C LEU A 29 6.17 1.19 -7.50
N LYS A 30 6.05 1.77 -6.31
CA LYS A 30 7.05 1.70 -5.24
C LYS A 30 6.40 1.19 -3.95
N VAL A 31 7.20 0.58 -3.11
CA VAL A 31 6.82 0.22 -1.75
C VAL A 31 7.68 0.99 -0.76
N LEU A 32 7.06 1.42 0.33
CA LEU A 32 7.76 2.09 1.42
C LEU A 32 8.42 1.04 2.30
N LEU A 33 9.73 1.14 2.46
CA LEU A 33 10.54 0.26 3.29
C LEU A 33 11.33 1.05 4.32
N VAL A 34 11.70 0.39 5.42
CA VAL A 34 12.52 0.93 6.51
C VAL A 34 13.86 0.21 6.51
N LYS A 35 14.96 0.97 6.63
CA LYS A 35 16.29 0.42 6.78
C LYS A 35 16.42 -0.27 8.14
N ARG A 36 17.03 -1.45 8.14
CA ARG A 36 17.34 -2.21 9.34
C ARG A 36 18.84 -2.46 9.40
N ALA A 37 19.44 -2.12 10.52
CA ALA A 37 20.80 -2.49 10.84
C ALA A 37 20.84 -3.50 11.99
N GLY A 38 21.80 -4.38 11.99
CA GLY A 38 22.01 -5.35 13.03
C GLY A 38 23.39 -5.96 12.94
N GLU A 39 23.71 -6.82 13.90
CA GLU A 39 24.93 -7.60 13.93
C GLU A 39 24.55 -9.07 14.03
N ASP A 40 25.20 -9.88 13.23
CA ASP A 40 25.04 -11.33 13.25
C ASP A 40 26.39 -12.01 13.19
N ASN A 41 26.71 -12.84 14.21
CA ASN A 41 27.99 -13.54 14.34
C ASN A 41 29.24 -12.62 14.24
N GLY A 42 29.15 -11.38 14.74
CA GLY A 42 30.22 -10.39 14.69
C GLY A 42 30.28 -9.59 13.40
N GLU A 43 29.41 -9.84 12.43
CA GLU A 43 29.31 -9.07 11.19
C GLU A 43 28.11 -8.11 11.23
N VAL A 44 28.38 -6.82 10.95
CA VAL A 44 27.32 -5.82 10.82
C VAL A 44 26.64 -6.00 9.47
N TYR A 45 25.31 -6.01 9.48
CA TYR A 45 24.52 -6.07 8.26
C TYR A 45 23.54 -4.89 8.15
N HIS A 46 23.20 -4.58 6.91
CA HIS A 46 22.18 -3.63 6.56
C HIS A 46 21.22 -4.30 5.59
N ASP A 47 19.94 -4.30 5.92
CA ASP A 47 18.86 -4.76 5.05
C ASP A 47 17.61 -3.89 5.23
N MET A 48 16.50 -4.33 4.67
CA MET A 48 15.25 -3.59 4.71
C MET A 48 14.10 -4.46 5.18
N LYS A 49 13.10 -3.80 5.73
CA LYS A 49 11.86 -4.44 6.15
C LYS A 49 10.65 -3.55 5.84
N LEU A 50 9.45 -4.11 5.86
CA LEU A 50 8.23 -3.32 5.95
C LEU A 50 8.19 -2.52 7.26
N PRO A 51 7.54 -1.35 7.31
CA PRO A 51 7.15 -0.74 8.56
C PRO A 51 6.29 -1.71 9.35
N GLY A 52 6.82 -2.24 10.43
CA GLY A 52 6.18 -3.29 11.22
C GLY A 52 6.79 -3.39 12.61
N SER A 53 5.96 -3.68 13.60
CA SER A 53 6.32 -3.88 14.99
C SER A 53 5.27 -4.72 15.72
N LEU A 54 5.61 -5.16 16.92
CA LEU A 54 4.64 -5.76 17.82
C LEU A 54 3.59 -4.73 18.26
N ILE A 55 2.39 -5.22 18.53
CA ILE A 55 1.35 -4.42 19.15
C ILE A 55 1.60 -4.27 20.66
N TYR A 56 1.09 -3.22 21.26
CA TYR A 56 1.05 -3.07 22.72
C TYR A 56 -0.19 -3.75 23.29
N MET A 57 -0.16 -4.04 24.59
CA MET A 57 -1.26 -4.74 25.29
C MET A 57 -2.51 -3.85 25.48
N ASP A 58 -2.37 -2.54 25.32
CA ASP A 58 -3.38 -1.52 25.55
C ASP A 58 -3.80 -0.77 24.29
N GLU A 59 -3.55 -1.35 23.10
CA GLU A 59 -3.95 -0.77 21.81
C GLU A 59 -4.69 -1.78 20.93
N ASP A 60 -5.59 -1.30 20.08
CA ASP A 60 -6.24 -2.07 19.05
C ASP A 60 -5.33 -2.23 17.83
N LEU A 61 -5.64 -3.21 16.94
CA LEU A 61 -4.83 -3.49 15.74
C LEU A 61 -4.72 -2.29 14.80
N ASP A 62 -5.80 -1.52 14.62
CA ASP A 62 -5.80 -0.34 13.76
C ASP A 62 -4.99 0.79 14.38
N GLU A 63 -5.04 0.97 15.70
CA GLU A 63 -4.23 1.92 16.46
C GLU A 63 -2.75 1.55 16.35
N ALA A 64 -2.42 0.25 16.55
CA ALA A 64 -1.07 -0.26 16.39
C ALA A 64 -0.51 0.01 14.98
N ALA A 65 -1.29 -0.25 13.94
CA ALA A 65 -0.87 -0.03 12.55
C ALA A 65 -0.59 1.45 12.27
N GLN A 66 -1.44 2.37 12.75
CA GLN A 66 -1.23 3.82 12.62
C GLN A 66 0.01 4.29 13.40
N ARG A 67 0.17 3.82 14.64
CA ARG A 67 1.34 4.13 15.48
C ARG A 67 2.63 3.66 14.81
N VAL A 68 2.69 2.38 14.43
CA VAL A 68 3.87 1.76 13.82
C VAL A 68 4.27 2.47 12.53
N LEU A 69 3.30 2.77 11.65
CA LEU A 69 3.57 3.51 10.43
C LEU A 69 4.13 4.90 10.74
N TYR A 70 3.53 5.61 11.68
CA TYR A 70 4.00 6.94 12.06
C TYR A 70 5.39 6.92 12.69
N GLU A 71 5.63 6.05 13.68
CA GLU A 71 6.92 5.96 14.38
C GLU A 71 8.07 5.60 13.43
N LEU A 72 7.83 4.73 12.46
CA LEU A 72 8.87 4.24 11.56
C LEU A 72 9.02 5.03 10.26
N THR A 73 8.07 5.89 9.91
CA THR A 73 8.11 6.60 8.62
C THR A 73 7.71 8.07 8.69
N GLY A 74 7.20 8.54 9.83
CA GLY A 74 6.67 9.89 9.97
C GLY A 74 5.34 10.14 9.27
N LEU A 75 4.77 9.14 8.57
CA LEU A 75 3.52 9.29 7.84
C LEU A 75 2.32 9.35 8.80
N LYS A 76 1.45 10.35 8.60
CA LYS A 76 0.22 10.56 9.38
C LYS A 76 -1.02 10.50 8.49
N ASN A 77 -2.14 10.11 9.09
CA ASN A 77 -3.45 10.13 8.45
C ASN A 77 -3.49 9.35 7.13
N VAL A 78 -2.76 8.25 7.08
CA VAL A 78 -2.75 7.33 5.95
C VAL A 78 -3.90 6.34 6.14
N ASN A 79 -4.70 6.13 5.09
CA ASN A 79 -5.76 5.14 5.12
C ASN A 79 -5.17 3.73 5.06
N LEU A 80 -5.17 3.03 6.19
CA LEU A 80 -4.70 1.66 6.33
C LEU A 80 -5.90 0.71 6.33
N MET A 81 -5.83 -0.32 5.52
CA MET A 81 -6.85 -1.35 5.39
C MET A 81 -6.24 -2.72 5.71
N GLN A 82 -6.75 -3.40 6.72
CA GLN A 82 -6.35 -4.76 7.01
C GLN A 82 -6.69 -5.65 5.81
N PHE A 83 -5.74 -6.46 5.32
CA PHE A 83 -5.99 -7.32 4.16
C PHE A 83 -5.74 -8.80 4.41
N LYS A 84 -4.75 -9.17 5.23
CA LYS A 84 -4.42 -10.58 5.47
C LYS A 84 -3.61 -10.78 6.75
N ALA A 85 -3.80 -11.93 7.42
CA ALA A 85 -2.92 -12.38 8.50
C ALA A 85 -1.89 -13.40 7.99
N PHE A 86 -0.66 -13.29 8.47
CA PHE A 86 0.43 -14.21 8.13
C PHE A 86 0.92 -14.90 9.40
N GLY A 87 0.68 -16.19 9.49
CA GLY A 87 0.99 -17.00 10.67
C GLY A 87 1.72 -18.30 10.32
N SER A 88 2.53 -18.33 9.25
CA SER A 88 3.35 -19.48 8.94
C SER A 88 4.27 -19.84 10.11
N LYS A 89 4.40 -21.13 10.43
CA LYS A 89 5.34 -21.61 11.45
C LYS A 89 6.79 -21.25 11.15
N ASN A 90 7.11 -20.99 9.89
CA ASN A 90 8.46 -20.70 9.41
C ASN A 90 8.75 -19.21 9.27
N ARG A 91 7.77 -18.30 9.57
CA ARG A 91 8.00 -16.87 9.36
C ARG A 91 9.11 -16.29 10.26
N THR A 92 9.34 -16.89 11.43
CA THR A 92 10.43 -16.57 12.38
C THR A 92 11.49 -17.66 12.41
N SER A 93 11.77 -18.31 11.28
CA SER A 93 12.76 -19.41 11.22
C SER A 93 14.18 -18.94 10.90
N ASN A 94 14.34 -17.74 10.33
CA ASN A 94 15.66 -17.18 10.04
C ASN A 94 16.34 -16.74 11.36
N PRO A 95 17.45 -17.36 11.77
CA PRO A 95 18.09 -17.05 13.05
C PRO A 95 18.56 -15.60 13.17
N LYS A 96 18.96 -14.97 12.05
CA LYS A 96 19.37 -13.57 11.99
C LYS A 96 18.20 -12.65 12.38
N ASP A 97 17.00 -12.91 11.83
CA ASP A 97 15.81 -12.11 12.08
C ASP A 97 15.32 -12.28 13.52
N VAL A 98 15.34 -13.51 14.02
CA VAL A 98 14.99 -13.84 15.42
C VAL A 98 15.90 -13.09 16.39
N ARG A 99 17.24 -13.20 16.23
CA ARG A 99 18.20 -12.51 17.11
C ARG A 99 18.02 -10.98 17.08
N TRP A 100 17.77 -10.40 15.90
CA TRP A 100 17.49 -8.96 15.80
C TRP A 100 16.24 -8.59 16.61
N LEU A 101 15.17 -9.36 16.47
CA LEU A 101 13.91 -9.09 17.14
C LEU A 101 14.04 -9.28 18.67
N GLU A 102 14.70 -10.34 19.13
CA GLU A 102 14.96 -10.58 20.56
C GLU A 102 15.78 -9.47 21.21
N ARG A 103 16.79 -8.95 20.48
CA ARG A 103 17.55 -7.77 20.96
C ARG A 103 16.69 -6.52 21.05
N ALA A 104 15.87 -6.27 20.05
CA ALA A 104 14.98 -5.10 20.02
C ALA A 104 13.95 -5.15 21.16
N MET A 105 13.45 -6.35 21.49
CA MET A 105 12.42 -6.58 22.49
C MET A 105 12.93 -6.88 23.89
N GLN A 106 14.23 -7.17 24.02
CA GLN A 106 14.84 -7.66 25.26
C GLN A 106 14.13 -8.91 25.86
N SER A 107 13.52 -9.71 25.01
CA SER A 107 12.83 -10.94 25.39
C SER A 107 12.97 -12.01 24.31
N LYS A 108 12.77 -13.29 24.68
CA LYS A 108 12.74 -14.38 23.71
C LYS A 108 11.51 -14.25 22.82
N VAL A 109 11.73 -14.50 21.53
CA VAL A 109 10.69 -14.52 20.53
C VAL A 109 10.31 -15.95 20.21
N GLU A 110 9.05 -16.27 20.38
CA GLU A 110 8.48 -17.55 19.97
C GLU A 110 7.86 -17.39 18.56
N ARG A 111 6.63 -17.84 18.40
CA ARG A 111 5.87 -17.70 17.16
C ARG A 111 5.15 -16.38 17.11
N ILE A 112 5.36 -15.60 16.05
CA ILE A 112 4.67 -14.36 15.80
C ILE A 112 3.69 -14.52 14.62
N VAL A 113 2.46 -14.05 14.83
CA VAL A 113 1.48 -13.82 13.76
C VAL A 113 1.44 -12.34 13.48
N THR A 114 1.55 -11.96 12.20
CA THR A 114 1.36 -10.57 11.81
C THR A 114 0.06 -10.35 11.09
N ILE A 115 -0.55 -9.22 11.38
CA ILE A 115 -1.69 -8.70 10.65
C ILE A 115 -1.18 -7.63 9.68
N ALA A 116 -1.33 -7.89 8.39
CA ALA A 116 -0.83 -7.00 7.36
C ALA A 116 -1.90 -5.98 6.94
N TYR A 117 -1.46 -4.74 6.91
CA TYR A 117 -2.24 -3.59 6.49
C TYR A 117 -1.74 -3.06 5.15
N LEU A 118 -2.64 -2.64 4.30
CA LEU A 118 -2.36 -2.07 2.99
C LEU A 118 -2.80 -0.62 2.94
N SER A 119 -1.96 0.21 2.38
CA SER A 119 -2.30 1.56 1.96
C SER A 119 -1.83 1.83 0.53
N MET A 120 -2.57 2.65 -0.17
CA MET A 120 -2.18 3.16 -1.48
C MET A 120 -2.14 4.68 -1.43
N VAL A 121 -1.01 5.25 -1.84
CA VAL A 121 -0.77 6.69 -1.76
C VAL A 121 -0.15 7.19 -3.06
N LYS A 122 -0.44 8.42 -3.42
CA LYS A 122 0.35 9.12 -4.44
C LYS A 122 1.68 9.54 -3.82
N ILE A 123 2.78 9.32 -4.49
CA ILE A 123 4.08 9.85 -4.07
C ILE A 123 4.16 11.31 -4.52
N ASP A 124 4.34 12.20 -3.56
CA ASP A 124 4.60 13.62 -3.82
C ASP A 124 5.74 14.14 -2.92
N ARG A 125 6.26 15.31 -3.26
CA ARG A 125 7.41 15.92 -2.54
C ARG A 125 7.17 16.15 -1.05
N THR A 126 5.93 16.17 -0.61
CA THR A 126 5.59 16.37 0.80
C THR A 126 5.78 15.09 1.60
N LEU A 127 5.46 13.93 0.98
CA LEU A 127 5.68 12.62 1.58
C LEU A 127 7.17 12.28 1.70
N ASP A 128 7.98 12.67 0.71
CA ASP A 128 9.41 12.33 0.70
C ASP A 128 10.22 13.03 1.80
N LYS A 129 9.85 14.27 2.19
CA LYS A 129 10.63 15.09 3.11
C LYS A 129 10.82 14.51 4.52
N ASN A 130 9.88 13.71 5.00
CA ASN A 130 9.92 13.17 6.37
C ASN A 130 10.55 11.77 6.44
N LEU A 131 10.77 11.12 5.30
CA LEU A 131 11.21 9.73 5.27
C LEU A 131 12.67 9.55 5.69
N ASP A 132 13.55 10.47 5.30
CA ASP A 132 14.99 10.37 5.59
C ASP A 132 15.29 10.42 7.10
N ASP A 133 14.54 11.24 7.85
CA ASP A 133 14.67 11.35 9.31
C ASP A 133 14.29 10.03 10.02
N HIS A 134 13.47 9.18 9.38
CA HIS A 134 13.01 7.89 9.88
C HIS A 134 13.71 6.69 9.25
N GLN A 135 14.76 6.92 8.44
CA GLN A 135 15.46 5.87 7.68
C GLN A 135 14.51 5.05 6.78
N ALA A 136 13.41 5.65 6.36
CA ALA A 136 12.44 5.08 5.44
C ALA A 136 12.71 5.56 4.01
N CYS A 137 12.41 4.73 3.01
CA CYS A 137 12.57 5.12 1.62
C CYS A 137 11.64 4.34 0.69
N TRP A 138 11.35 4.97 -0.45
CA TRP A 138 10.60 4.34 -1.54
C TRP A 138 11.51 3.49 -2.41
N ILE A 139 11.22 2.22 -2.54
CA ILE A 139 11.91 1.28 -3.45
C ILE A 139 10.93 0.86 -4.55
N ALA A 140 11.36 0.93 -5.82
CA ALA A 140 10.54 0.42 -6.91
C ALA A 140 10.27 -1.09 -6.72
N LEU A 141 9.03 -1.52 -6.92
CA LEU A 141 8.65 -2.92 -6.67
C LEU A 141 9.53 -3.93 -7.42
N LYS A 142 9.99 -3.57 -8.63
CA LYS A 142 10.91 -4.40 -9.44
C LYS A 142 12.32 -4.50 -8.86
N ASP A 143 12.73 -3.54 -8.03
CA ASP A 143 14.09 -3.43 -7.47
C ASP A 143 14.13 -3.88 -5.99
N VAL A 144 13.02 -4.37 -5.45
CA VAL A 144 12.96 -4.90 -4.09
C VAL A 144 13.78 -6.18 -3.99
N MET A 145 14.84 -6.11 -3.22
CA MET A 145 15.71 -7.24 -2.91
C MET A 145 15.10 -8.14 -1.81
N THR A 146 15.89 -9.08 -1.30
CA THR A 146 15.48 -9.92 -0.16
C THR A 146 15.32 -9.04 1.09
N LEU A 147 14.13 -9.04 1.64
CA LEU A 147 13.76 -8.33 2.87
C LEU A 147 13.89 -9.25 4.09
N ALA A 148 13.84 -8.63 5.26
CA ALA A 148 13.72 -9.34 6.51
C ALA A 148 12.42 -10.16 6.59
N PHE A 149 12.45 -11.25 7.35
CA PHE A 149 11.30 -12.13 7.58
C PHE A 149 10.67 -12.65 6.27
N ASP A 150 9.36 -12.69 6.24
CA ASP A 150 8.55 -13.05 5.08
C ASP A 150 7.98 -11.82 4.31
N HIS A 151 8.62 -10.64 4.45
CA HIS A 151 8.09 -9.38 3.93
C HIS A 151 7.96 -9.35 2.40
N ASN A 152 8.84 -10.06 1.67
CA ASN A 152 8.66 -10.23 0.21
C ASN A 152 7.35 -10.96 -0.11
N LEU A 153 6.97 -11.97 0.69
CA LEU A 153 5.69 -12.66 0.52
C LEU A 153 4.52 -11.74 0.83
N ILE A 154 4.62 -10.94 1.90
CA ILE A 154 3.56 -9.98 2.28
C ILE A 154 3.32 -8.97 1.16
N ILE A 155 4.37 -8.40 0.55
CA ILE A 155 4.26 -7.48 -0.60
C ILE A 155 3.62 -8.17 -1.80
N LYS A 156 4.03 -9.39 -2.13
CA LYS A 156 3.46 -10.17 -3.23
C LYS A 156 1.94 -10.39 -3.04
N GLU A 157 1.53 -10.75 -1.83
CA GLU A 157 0.13 -10.96 -1.49
C GLU A 157 -0.67 -9.64 -1.51
N ALA A 158 -0.07 -8.53 -1.07
CA ALA A 158 -0.68 -7.20 -1.16
C ALA A 158 -0.94 -6.82 -2.62
N MET A 159 0.01 -7.04 -3.53
CA MET A 159 -0.19 -6.77 -4.96
C MET A 159 -1.26 -7.68 -5.57
N THR A 160 -1.34 -8.94 -5.12
CA THR A 160 -2.41 -9.85 -5.54
C THR A 160 -3.78 -9.35 -5.06
N TYR A 161 -3.84 -8.90 -3.80
CA TYR A 161 -5.06 -8.32 -3.23
C TYR A 161 -5.49 -7.06 -3.97
N ILE A 162 -4.55 -6.15 -4.29
CA ILE A 162 -4.84 -4.93 -5.08
C ILE A 162 -5.46 -5.29 -6.44
N ARG A 163 -4.90 -6.27 -7.16
CA ARG A 163 -5.42 -6.70 -8.47
C ARG A 163 -6.85 -7.23 -8.35
N GLN A 164 -7.09 -8.13 -7.42
CA GLN A 164 -8.40 -8.74 -7.21
C GLN A 164 -9.45 -7.71 -6.77
N PHE A 165 -9.09 -6.87 -5.81
CA PHE A 165 -10.02 -5.87 -5.30
C PHE A 165 -10.33 -4.77 -6.33
N ALA A 166 -9.35 -4.40 -7.17
CA ALA A 166 -9.52 -3.42 -8.24
C ALA A 166 -10.48 -3.89 -9.35
N GLU A 167 -10.71 -5.19 -9.51
CA GLU A 167 -11.73 -5.73 -10.41
C GLU A 167 -13.15 -5.32 -9.97
N PHE A 168 -13.40 -5.32 -8.66
CA PHE A 168 -14.69 -4.95 -8.07
C PHE A 168 -14.79 -3.47 -7.71
N ASN A 169 -13.65 -2.84 -7.41
CA ASN A 169 -13.59 -1.45 -6.99
C ASN A 169 -12.40 -0.70 -7.65
N PRO A 170 -12.48 -0.43 -8.96
CA PRO A 170 -11.40 0.23 -9.69
C PRO A 170 -11.08 1.64 -9.18
N SER A 171 -11.98 2.26 -8.38
CA SER A 171 -11.74 3.59 -7.82
C SER A 171 -10.52 3.64 -6.90
N MET A 172 -10.15 2.51 -6.29
CA MET A 172 -8.97 2.45 -5.41
C MET A 172 -7.66 2.79 -6.14
N LEU A 173 -7.55 2.47 -7.43
CA LEU A 173 -6.35 2.76 -8.20
C LEU A 173 -6.13 4.28 -8.41
N PHE A 174 -7.20 5.07 -8.36
CA PHE A 174 -7.09 6.53 -8.49
C PHE A 174 -6.49 7.19 -7.24
N GLU A 175 -6.41 6.52 -6.11
CA GLU A 175 -5.70 6.99 -4.91
C GLU A 175 -4.18 7.08 -5.15
N LEU A 176 -3.65 6.27 -6.07
CA LEU A 176 -2.26 6.30 -6.51
C LEU A 176 -1.95 7.46 -7.46
N LEU A 177 -2.96 8.07 -8.08
CA LEU A 177 -2.76 9.13 -9.06
C LEU A 177 -2.84 10.53 -8.43
N PRO A 178 -2.12 11.51 -8.99
CA PRO A 178 -2.33 12.90 -8.62
C PRO A 178 -3.76 13.35 -8.98
N ARG A 179 -4.21 14.44 -8.35
CA ARG A 179 -5.56 15.00 -8.63
C ARG A 179 -5.81 15.28 -10.11
N LYS A 180 -4.75 15.62 -10.84
CA LYS A 180 -4.75 15.79 -12.31
C LYS A 180 -3.70 14.86 -12.87
N PHE A 181 -4.07 14.00 -13.78
CA PHE A 181 -3.19 13.02 -14.41
C PHE A 181 -3.40 12.96 -15.92
N THR A 182 -2.41 12.44 -16.63
CA THR A 182 -2.50 12.21 -18.08
C THR A 182 -3.02 10.81 -18.38
N ALA A 183 -3.53 10.60 -19.59
CA ALA A 183 -3.90 9.27 -20.07
C ALA A 183 -2.71 8.28 -20.03
N ALA A 184 -1.49 8.78 -20.28
CA ALA A 184 -0.27 7.98 -20.20
C ALA A 184 -0.02 7.49 -18.78
N GLN A 185 -0.09 8.37 -17.77
CA GLN A 185 0.07 7.97 -16.35
C GLN A 185 -0.97 6.95 -15.92
N LEU A 186 -2.24 7.14 -16.30
CA LEU A 186 -3.29 6.17 -16.00
C LEU A 186 -3.02 4.82 -16.68
N ARG A 187 -2.58 4.81 -17.96
CA ARG A 187 -2.21 3.59 -18.67
C ARG A 187 -1.06 2.88 -18.00
N THR A 188 0.04 3.59 -17.71
CA THR A 188 1.22 3.04 -17.03
C THR A 188 0.83 2.43 -15.68
N LEU A 189 -0.02 3.10 -14.90
CA LEU A 189 -0.52 2.54 -13.64
C LEU A 189 -1.27 1.22 -13.86
N PHE A 190 -2.16 1.14 -14.85
CA PHE A 190 -2.86 -0.10 -15.17
C PHE A 190 -1.91 -1.20 -15.63
N GLU A 191 -0.93 -0.88 -16.49
CA GLU A 191 0.08 -1.83 -16.95
C GLU A 191 0.87 -2.42 -15.77
N LEU A 192 1.30 -1.57 -14.84
CA LEU A 192 2.07 -1.98 -13.67
C LEU A 192 1.24 -2.80 -12.66
N VAL A 193 0.00 -2.40 -12.40
CA VAL A 193 -0.85 -3.13 -11.46
C VAL A 193 -1.22 -4.51 -12.00
N TYR A 194 -1.61 -4.61 -13.26
CA TYR A 194 -2.07 -5.85 -13.86
C TYR A 194 -0.97 -6.70 -14.51
N ASP A 195 0.27 -6.18 -14.53
CA ASP A 195 1.43 -6.81 -15.16
C ASP A 195 1.13 -7.19 -16.63
N LYS A 196 0.59 -6.25 -17.39
CA LYS A 196 0.15 -6.42 -18.78
C LYS A 196 0.38 -5.15 -19.58
N THR A 197 0.90 -5.30 -20.78
CA THR A 197 0.96 -4.19 -21.73
C THR A 197 -0.43 -3.87 -22.29
N VAL A 198 -0.72 -2.59 -22.46
CA VAL A 198 -2.01 -2.12 -22.97
C VAL A 198 -1.82 -1.28 -24.23
N ASP A 199 -2.49 -1.68 -25.31
CA ASP A 199 -2.48 -0.91 -26.56
C ASP A 199 -3.01 0.50 -26.34
N VAL A 200 -2.26 1.50 -26.81
CA VAL A 200 -2.55 2.93 -26.59
C VAL A 200 -3.91 3.34 -27.15
N ARG A 201 -4.26 2.87 -28.36
CA ARG A 201 -5.53 3.26 -29.01
C ARG A 201 -6.73 2.66 -28.30
N ASN A 202 -6.62 1.39 -27.90
CA ASN A 202 -7.67 0.70 -27.14
C ASN A 202 -7.82 1.30 -25.75
N PHE A 203 -6.72 1.73 -25.12
CA PHE A 203 -6.78 2.39 -23.82
C PHE A 203 -7.49 3.76 -23.90
N HIS A 204 -7.23 4.56 -24.93
CA HIS A 204 -7.97 5.81 -25.14
C HIS A 204 -9.48 5.59 -25.34
N LYS A 205 -9.88 4.53 -26.07
CA LYS A 205 -11.29 4.15 -26.19
C LYS A 205 -11.87 3.75 -24.80
N LYS A 206 -11.11 3.00 -24.01
CA LYS A 206 -11.50 2.61 -22.65
C LYS A 206 -11.69 3.83 -21.74
N ILE A 207 -10.75 4.81 -21.76
CA ILE A 207 -10.88 6.06 -21.00
C ILE A 207 -12.15 6.80 -21.40
N ALA A 208 -12.45 6.90 -22.70
CA ALA A 208 -13.64 7.60 -23.20
C ALA A 208 -14.96 6.98 -22.70
N MET A 209 -14.96 5.69 -22.35
CA MET A 209 -16.10 5.00 -21.75
C MET A 209 -16.17 5.14 -20.23
N MET A 210 -15.11 5.62 -19.58
CA MET A 210 -15.07 5.86 -18.13
C MET A 210 -15.61 7.26 -17.80
N GLU A 211 -16.94 7.39 -17.67
CA GLU A 211 -17.60 8.67 -17.38
C GLU A 211 -17.00 9.43 -16.19
N TYR A 212 -16.44 8.69 -15.21
CA TYR A 212 -15.82 9.23 -14.01
C TYR A 212 -14.37 9.70 -14.22
N VAL A 213 -13.78 9.50 -15.42
CA VAL A 213 -12.48 10.04 -15.83
C VAL A 213 -12.74 11.27 -16.70
N VAL A 214 -12.86 12.41 -16.04
CA VAL A 214 -13.31 13.67 -16.67
C VAL A 214 -12.12 14.40 -17.29
N PRO A 215 -12.15 14.72 -18.61
CA PRO A 215 -11.12 15.51 -19.25
C PRO A 215 -11.14 16.96 -18.75
N LEU A 216 -9.97 17.57 -18.62
CA LEU A 216 -9.80 18.98 -18.27
C LEU A 216 -9.39 19.78 -19.51
N GLU A 217 -9.68 21.08 -19.53
CA GLU A 217 -9.19 21.98 -20.59
C GLU A 217 -7.67 22.21 -20.51
N GLU A 218 -7.09 21.91 -19.35
CA GLU A 218 -5.67 22.07 -19.10
C GLU A 218 -4.85 20.99 -19.82
N LYS A 219 -3.68 21.39 -20.32
CA LYS A 219 -2.67 20.52 -20.94
C LYS A 219 -1.33 20.68 -20.22
N GLN A 220 -0.47 19.69 -20.39
CA GLN A 220 0.91 19.77 -19.91
C GLN A 220 1.60 21.02 -20.48
N GLN A 221 2.44 21.66 -19.66
CA GLN A 221 3.27 22.79 -20.05
C GLN A 221 4.75 22.42 -19.95
N GLY A 222 5.60 23.07 -20.75
CA GLY A 222 7.06 22.88 -20.68
C GLY A 222 7.55 21.54 -21.19
N VAL A 223 6.77 20.83 -22.04
CA VAL A 223 7.16 19.53 -22.63
C VAL A 223 7.62 19.69 -24.07
N ALA A 224 8.66 18.96 -24.47
CA ALA A 224 9.22 19.01 -25.83
C ALA A 224 8.36 18.29 -26.88
N HIS A 225 7.36 17.52 -26.47
CA HIS A 225 6.43 16.79 -27.34
C HIS A 225 5.02 17.39 -27.26
N ARG A 226 4.08 16.86 -28.06
CA ARG A 226 2.68 17.31 -28.05
C ARG A 226 2.11 17.23 -26.64
N ALA A 227 1.71 18.38 -26.08
CA ALA A 227 1.18 18.51 -24.73
C ALA A 227 -0.03 17.61 -24.51
N ALA A 228 0.05 16.69 -23.55
CA ALA A 228 -1.04 15.81 -23.19
C ALA A 228 -2.13 16.55 -22.41
N ARG A 229 -3.39 16.18 -22.65
CA ARG A 229 -4.54 16.65 -21.86
C ARG A 229 -4.51 16.04 -20.49
N TYR A 230 -4.89 16.82 -19.47
CA TYR A 230 -5.12 16.31 -18.12
C TYR A 230 -6.54 15.77 -17.95
N TYR A 231 -6.67 14.84 -17.04
CA TYR A 231 -7.91 14.23 -16.57
C TYR A 231 -7.98 14.32 -15.04
N LYS A 232 -9.17 14.24 -14.49
CA LYS A 232 -9.41 14.06 -13.07
C LYS A 232 -10.34 12.86 -12.82
N PHE A 233 -10.20 12.22 -11.68
CA PHE A 233 -11.17 11.25 -11.19
C PHE A 233 -12.32 11.98 -10.47
N ASP A 234 -13.56 11.73 -10.89
CA ASP A 234 -14.75 12.27 -10.22
C ASP A 234 -15.46 11.20 -9.43
N LYS A 235 -15.26 11.23 -8.11
CA LYS A 235 -15.83 10.26 -7.16
C LYS A 235 -17.37 10.29 -7.13
N LYS A 236 -18.00 11.46 -7.40
CA LYS A 236 -19.46 11.57 -7.39
C LYS A 236 -20.05 10.84 -8.59
N ILE A 237 -19.48 11.06 -9.78
CA ILE A 237 -19.88 10.37 -11.01
C ILE A 237 -19.62 8.86 -10.84
N TYR A 238 -18.45 8.45 -10.35
CA TYR A 238 -18.15 7.05 -10.10
C TYR A 238 -19.18 6.37 -9.21
N ASN A 239 -19.53 6.97 -8.07
CA ASN A 239 -20.51 6.43 -7.16
C ASN A 239 -21.91 6.33 -7.79
N LYS A 240 -22.28 7.26 -8.64
CA LYS A 240 -23.57 7.23 -9.39
C LYS A 240 -23.59 6.06 -10.38
N VAL A 241 -22.55 5.92 -11.21
CA VAL A 241 -22.41 4.84 -12.19
C VAL A 241 -22.41 3.46 -11.50
N ARG A 242 -21.66 3.33 -10.40
CA ARG A 242 -21.59 2.09 -9.63
C ARG A 242 -22.95 1.69 -9.03
N ARG A 243 -23.73 2.64 -8.51
CA ARG A 243 -25.07 2.36 -8.00
C ARG A 243 -26.01 1.87 -9.10
N LEU A 244 -25.97 2.46 -10.28
CA LEU A 244 -26.80 2.05 -11.41
C LEU A 244 -26.44 0.63 -11.87
N SER A 245 -25.17 0.27 -11.96
CA SER A 245 -24.75 -1.09 -12.34
C SER A 245 -25.15 -2.13 -11.30
N LEU A 246 -25.15 -1.81 -10.01
CA LEU A 246 -25.62 -2.72 -8.96
C LEU A 246 -27.15 -2.94 -9.02
N ILE A 247 -27.92 -1.93 -9.39
CA ILE A 247 -29.39 -2.05 -9.55
C ILE A 247 -29.72 -2.97 -10.71
N HIS A 248 -29.01 -2.87 -11.83
CA HIS A 248 -29.24 -3.77 -13.00
C HIS A 248 -28.85 -5.22 -12.74
N ILE A 249 -27.95 -5.51 -11.81
CA ILE A 249 -27.60 -6.88 -11.41
C ILE A 249 -28.67 -7.47 -10.47
N SER A 250 -29.41 -6.65 -9.74
CA SER A 250 -30.39 -7.07 -8.74
C SER A 250 -31.83 -7.17 -9.27
N GLU A 251 -32.13 -6.73 -10.51
CA GLU A 251 -33.42 -6.98 -11.12
C GLU A 251 -33.50 -8.44 -11.62
N PRO A 252 -34.34 -9.32 -11.00
CA PRO A 252 -34.61 -10.62 -11.58
C PRO A 252 -35.31 -10.41 -12.91
N THR A 253 -34.75 -10.98 -13.98
CA THR A 253 -35.44 -11.10 -15.27
C THR A 253 -36.83 -11.65 -15.01
N ARG A 254 -37.87 -10.81 -15.04
CA ARG A 254 -39.23 -11.24 -15.14
C ARG A 254 -39.37 -11.91 -16.50
N HIS A 255 -39.15 -13.23 -16.57
CA HIS A 255 -39.73 -14.03 -17.62
C HIS A 255 -41.23 -13.96 -17.42
N SER A 256 -41.91 -13.18 -18.23
CA SER A 256 -43.33 -13.28 -18.45
C SER A 256 -43.61 -14.70 -19.02
N LEU A 257 -44.06 -15.57 -18.14
CA LEU A 257 -44.82 -16.72 -18.57
C LEU A 257 -46.11 -16.17 -19.18
N ILE A 258 -46.16 -16.07 -20.48
CA ILE A 258 -47.39 -15.97 -21.25
C ILE A 258 -47.69 -17.41 -21.69
N SER A 259 -48.70 -17.94 -21.10
CA SER A 259 -49.45 -19.17 -21.46
C SER A 259 -49.91 -19.17 -22.90
#